data_3512db3406944c681875788aba256c9f
#
_entry.id   3512db3406944c681875788aba256c9f
#
_cell.length_a   1.000
_cell.length_b   1.000
_cell.length_c   1.000
_cell.angle_alpha   90.00
_cell.angle_beta   90.00
_cell.angle_gamma   90.00
#
_symmetry.space_group_name_H-M   'P 1'
#
loop_
_entity.id
_entity.type
_entity.pdbx_description
1 polymer ?
#
loop_
_entity_poly.entity_id
_entity_poly.type
_entity_poly.pdbx_seq_one_letter_code
_entity_poly.pdbx_strand_id
1 'polypeptide(L)'
;LAILRYFGKKAKLYPTDDIEALAVDEIMDLGQDILTKTPQDPDPETKIKKRQEYAAGKMKSMFALLNQRLEEAGSGWCCGSDPTIADLVIYYILTMLRSGNFDHVDKNYADEWPKIAELEKKLPEHPVLKAYAASKA
;
A
#
# COMPACT_ATOMS: atom_id res chain seq x y z
N LEU A 1 -10.27 -7.79 3.25
CA LEU A 1 -9.62 -8.19 1.97
C LEU A 1 -10.47 -9.10 1.08
N ALA A 2 -11.40 -9.94 1.62
CA ALA A 2 -12.22 -10.86 0.79
C ALA A 2 -13.03 -10.14 -0.29
N ILE A 3 -13.69 -9.05 0.07
CA ILE A 3 -14.48 -8.22 -0.87
C ILE A 3 -13.57 -7.66 -1.98
N LEU A 4 -12.38 -7.21 -1.61
CA LEU A 4 -11.41 -6.66 -2.59
C LEU A 4 -10.96 -7.74 -3.59
N ARG A 5 -10.68 -8.98 -3.12
CA ARG A 5 -10.37 -10.11 -4.01
C ARG A 5 -11.51 -10.43 -4.97
N TYR A 6 -12.76 -10.44 -4.46
CA TYR A 6 -13.93 -10.68 -5.31
C TYR A 6 -14.04 -9.67 -6.46
N PHE A 7 -13.98 -8.38 -6.15
CA PHE A 7 -14.04 -7.33 -7.16
C PHE A 7 -12.77 -7.27 -8.00
N GLY A 8 -11.60 -7.55 -7.44
CA GLY A 8 -10.35 -7.67 -8.17
C GLY A 8 -10.42 -8.72 -9.30
N LYS A 9 -10.98 -9.90 -9.00
CA LYS A 9 -11.22 -10.93 -9.99
C LYS A 9 -12.20 -10.48 -11.09
N LYS A 10 -13.28 -9.79 -10.71
CA LYS A 10 -14.26 -9.24 -11.67
C LYS A 10 -13.66 -8.16 -12.58
N ALA A 11 -12.79 -7.33 -12.03
CA ALA A 11 -12.11 -6.23 -12.74
C ALA A 11 -10.85 -6.68 -13.49
N LYS A 12 -10.47 -7.96 -13.43
CA LYS A 12 -9.19 -8.49 -13.96
C LYS A 12 -7.94 -7.83 -13.36
N LEU A 13 -8.05 -7.41 -12.10
CA LEU A 13 -6.97 -6.86 -11.27
C LEU A 13 -6.43 -7.88 -10.25
N TYR A 14 -6.73 -9.15 -10.44
CA TYR A 14 -6.26 -10.26 -9.63
C TYR A 14 -5.89 -11.43 -10.55
N PRO A 15 -4.67 -11.98 -10.41
CA PRO A 15 -4.19 -13.03 -11.31
C PRO A 15 -5.01 -14.33 -11.20
N THR A 16 -4.95 -15.13 -12.27
CA THR A 16 -5.52 -16.49 -12.32
C THR A 16 -4.47 -17.55 -12.02
N ASP A 17 -3.19 -17.24 -12.17
CA ASP A 17 -2.08 -18.10 -11.78
C ASP A 17 -1.92 -18.09 -10.26
N ASP A 18 -1.75 -19.26 -9.66
CA ASP A 18 -1.72 -19.41 -8.20
C ASP A 18 -0.47 -18.78 -7.55
N ILE A 19 0.67 -18.79 -8.24
CA ILE A 19 1.91 -18.20 -7.74
C ILE A 19 1.85 -16.68 -7.82
N GLU A 20 1.33 -16.13 -8.90
CA GLU A 20 1.08 -14.69 -9.01
C GLU A 20 0.04 -14.24 -7.99
N ALA A 21 -1.03 -15.02 -7.79
CA ALA A 21 -2.05 -14.73 -6.77
C ALA A 21 -1.47 -14.74 -5.34
N LEU A 22 -0.56 -15.67 -5.04
CA LEU A 22 0.16 -15.70 -3.77
C LEU A 22 0.97 -14.41 -3.54
N ALA A 23 1.69 -13.94 -4.56
CA ALA A 23 2.46 -12.69 -4.47
C ALA A 23 1.56 -11.46 -4.23
N VAL A 24 0.39 -11.40 -4.90
CA VAL A 24 -0.62 -10.36 -4.68
C VAL A 24 -1.14 -10.42 -3.25
N ASP A 25 -1.46 -11.60 -2.75
CA ASP A 25 -1.99 -11.79 -1.39
C ASP A 25 -0.93 -11.44 -0.32
N GLU A 26 0.35 -11.77 -0.53
CA GLU A 26 1.45 -11.37 0.37
C GLU A 26 1.48 -9.83 0.55
N ILE A 27 1.42 -9.09 -0.54
CA ILE A 27 1.45 -7.62 -0.48
C ILE A 27 0.17 -7.05 0.13
N MET A 28 -1.00 -7.64 -0.17
CA MET A 28 -2.26 -7.22 0.44
C MET A 28 -2.26 -7.44 1.95
N ASP A 29 -1.74 -8.56 2.43
CA ASP A 29 -1.66 -8.86 3.85
C ASP A 29 -0.61 -7.98 4.54
N LEU A 30 0.50 -7.66 3.87
CA LEU A 30 1.47 -6.67 4.34
C LEU A 30 0.83 -5.28 4.52
N GLY A 31 0.04 -4.85 3.55
CA GLY A 31 -0.71 -3.60 3.63
C GLY A 31 -1.75 -3.61 4.77
N GLN A 32 -2.46 -4.71 4.93
CA GLN A 32 -3.39 -4.90 6.05
C GLN A 32 -2.68 -4.83 7.40
N ASP A 33 -1.49 -5.44 7.50
CA ASP A 33 -0.66 -5.39 8.71
C ASP A 33 -0.21 -3.97 9.05
N ILE A 34 0.20 -3.18 8.07
CA ILE A 34 0.55 -1.77 8.27
C ILE A 34 -0.61 -1.01 8.93
N LEU A 35 -1.83 -1.21 8.46
CA LEU A 35 -3.01 -0.53 8.98
C LEU A 35 -3.43 -1.04 10.37
N THR A 36 -3.53 -2.36 10.53
CA THR A 36 -4.13 -2.97 11.73
C THR A 36 -3.19 -3.05 12.91
N LYS A 37 -1.87 -3.13 12.66
CA LYS A 37 -0.85 -3.16 13.71
C LYS A 37 -0.38 -1.78 14.16
N THR A 38 -0.94 -0.72 13.57
CA THR A 38 -0.71 0.65 14.02
C THR A 38 -1.20 0.83 15.46
N PRO A 39 -0.32 1.21 16.40
CA PRO A 39 -0.67 1.29 17.81
C PRO A 39 -1.78 2.29 18.08
N GLN A 40 -2.68 1.91 19.00
CA GLN A 40 -3.70 2.78 19.57
C GLN A 40 -3.48 2.87 21.08
N ASP A 41 -3.77 4.03 21.65
CA ASP A 41 -3.74 4.25 23.11
C ASP A 41 -4.73 5.33 23.46
N PRO A 42 -5.48 5.21 24.59
CA PRO A 42 -6.39 6.25 25.06
C PRO A 42 -5.66 7.50 25.55
N ASP A 43 -4.41 7.35 26.04
CA ASP A 43 -3.57 8.48 26.42
C ASP A 43 -2.86 9.05 25.18
N PRO A 44 -3.07 10.35 24.85
CA PRO A 44 -2.50 10.95 23.64
C PRO A 44 -0.97 10.92 23.58
N GLU A 45 -0.30 11.19 24.69
CA GLU A 45 1.17 11.23 24.71
C GLU A 45 1.76 9.82 24.48
N THR A 46 1.17 8.82 25.13
CA THR A 46 1.55 7.42 24.95
C THR A 46 1.27 6.96 23.52
N LYS A 47 0.15 7.37 22.91
CA LYS A 47 -0.19 7.09 21.51
C LYS A 47 0.86 7.65 20.56
N ILE A 48 1.27 8.91 20.74
CA ILE A 48 2.31 9.57 19.93
C ILE A 48 3.61 8.75 19.99
N LYS A 49 4.09 8.46 21.21
CA LYS A 49 5.32 7.71 21.41
C LYS A 49 5.29 6.33 20.75
N LYS A 50 4.23 5.55 20.99
CA LYS A 50 4.05 4.22 20.37
C LYS A 50 4.04 4.27 18.85
N ARG A 51 3.40 5.28 18.25
CA ARG A 51 3.35 5.43 16.79
C ARG A 51 4.69 5.85 16.19
N GLN A 52 5.44 6.69 16.86
CA GLN A 52 6.82 7.03 16.45
C GLN A 52 7.74 5.80 16.51
N GLU A 53 7.66 5.02 17.58
CA GLU A 53 8.40 3.76 17.73
C GLU A 53 8.01 2.74 16.65
N TYR A 54 6.71 2.62 16.36
CA TYR A 54 6.19 1.77 15.30
C TYR A 54 6.70 2.19 13.91
N ALA A 55 6.66 3.48 13.60
CA ALA A 55 7.15 4.02 12.34
C ALA A 55 8.64 3.80 12.17
N ALA A 56 9.45 4.02 13.23
CA ALA A 56 10.89 3.80 13.21
C ALA A 56 11.31 2.32 13.16
N GLY A 57 10.44 1.41 13.60
CA GLY A 57 10.71 -0.03 13.72
C GLY A 57 9.94 -0.88 12.73
N LYS A 58 8.79 -1.39 13.17
CA LYS A 58 8.03 -2.41 12.42
C LYS A 58 7.53 -1.91 11.08
N MET A 59 6.96 -0.71 11.02
CA MET A 59 6.48 -0.11 9.78
C MET A 59 7.64 0.10 8.79
N LYS A 60 8.80 0.54 9.30
CA LYS A 60 10.01 0.69 8.48
C LYS A 60 10.44 -0.63 7.82
N SER A 61 10.41 -1.74 8.56
CA SER A 61 10.73 -3.07 8.01
C SER A 61 9.72 -3.51 6.94
N MET A 62 8.43 -3.19 7.12
CA MET A 62 7.38 -3.50 6.13
C MET A 62 7.54 -2.67 4.85
N PHE A 63 7.88 -1.40 4.96
CA PHE A 63 8.15 -0.54 3.81
C PHE A 63 9.43 -0.96 3.08
N ALA A 64 10.46 -1.40 3.81
CA ALA A 64 11.68 -1.95 3.22
C ALA A 64 11.37 -3.20 2.38
N LEU A 65 10.57 -4.13 2.93
CA LEU A 65 10.15 -5.33 2.21
C LEU A 65 9.33 -4.99 0.97
N LEU A 66 8.37 -4.08 1.08
CA LEU A 66 7.57 -3.63 -0.05
C LEU A 66 8.43 -3.00 -1.14
N ASN A 67 9.37 -2.13 -0.77
CA ASN A 67 10.29 -1.50 -1.73
C ASN A 67 11.16 -2.55 -2.45
N GLN A 68 11.64 -3.55 -1.71
CA GLN A 68 12.39 -4.67 -2.27
C GLN A 68 11.54 -5.48 -3.26
N ARG A 69 10.29 -5.79 -2.93
CA ARG A 69 9.37 -6.51 -3.84
C ARG A 69 9.12 -5.76 -5.15
N LEU A 70 8.92 -4.44 -5.06
CA LEU A 70 8.79 -3.58 -6.23
C LEU A 70 10.07 -3.55 -7.09
N GLU A 71 11.23 -3.58 -6.46
CA GLU A 71 12.52 -3.66 -7.17
C GLU A 71 12.70 -5.01 -7.85
N GLU A 72 12.42 -6.12 -7.18
CA GLU A 72 12.47 -7.48 -7.71
C GLU A 72 11.50 -7.69 -8.88
N ALA A 73 10.29 -7.16 -8.79
CA ALA A 73 9.29 -7.21 -9.86
C ALA A 73 9.74 -6.44 -11.12
N GLY A 74 10.46 -5.33 -10.96
CA GLY A 74 11.08 -4.57 -12.04
C GLY A 74 10.11 -3.86 -13.01
N SER A 75 8.81 -4.13 -12.89
CA SER A 75 7.76 -3.56 -13.75
C SER A 75 7.24 -2.20 -13.28
N GLY A 76 7.54 -1.86 -12.03
CA GLY A 76 6.97 -0.70 -11.33
C GLY A 76 5.56 -0.94 -10.78
N TRP A 77 5.11 -2.21 -10.74
CA TRP A 77 3.92 -2.71 -10.05
C TRP A 77 4.34 -3.68 -8.96
N CYS A 78 3.50 -3.88 -7.95
CA CYS A 78 3.79 -4.79 -6.84
C CYS A 78 3.99 -6.23 -7.31
N CYS A 79 3.25 -6.64 -8.33
CA CYS A 79 3.29 -8.00 -8.88
C CYS A 79 3.01 -7.95 -10.39
N GLY A 80 3.74 -8.78 -11.16
CA GLY A 80 3.50 -8.92 -12.59
C GLY A 80 3.81 -7.68 -13.44
N SER A 81 3.20 -7.61 -14.63
CA SER A 81 3.40 -6.54 -15.62
C SER A 81 2.36 -5.43 -15.59
N ASP A 82 1.25 -5.66 -14.90
CA ASP A 82 0.08 -4.78 -14.84
C ASP A 82 -0.35 -4.54 -13.39
N PRO A 83 -1.09 -3.44 -13.10
CA PRO A 83 -1.54 -3.18 -11.75
C PRO A 83 -2.52 -4.25 -11.27
N THR A 84 -2.40 -4.58 -9.99
CA THR A 84 -3.28 -5.51 -9.30
C THR A 84 -3.97 -4.82 -8.11
N ILE A 85 -4.84 -5.54 -7.42
CA ILE A 85 -5.43 -5.04 -6.16
C ILE A 85 -4.39 -4.81 -5.06
N ALA A 86 -3.19 -5.45 -5.13
CA ALA A 86 -2.08 -5.16 -4.23
C ALA A 86 -1.63 -3.70 -4.36
N ASP A 87 -1.46 -3.22 -5.59
CA ASP A 87 -1.08 -1.82 -5.87
C ASP A 87 -2.13 -0.84 -5.32
N LEU A 88 -3.42 -1.17 -5.42
CA LEU A 88 -4.51 -0.34 -4.88
C LEU A 88 -4.48 -0.27 -3.34
N VAL A 89 -4.16 -1.38 -2.66
CA VAL A 89 -4.01 -1.40 -1.19
C VAL A 89 -2.86 -0.49 -0.76
N ILE A 90 -1.71 -0.60 -1.43
CA ILE A 90 -0.56 0.24 -1.09
C ILE A 90 -0.84 1.71 -1.41
N TYR A 91 -1.46 2.00 -2.55
CA TYR A 91 -1.86 3.37 -2.89
C TYR A 91 -2.82 3.99 -1.87
N TYR A 92 -3.75 3.20 -1.34
CA TYR A 92 -4.63 3.65 -0.26
C TYR A 92 -3.84 4.05 1.01
N ILE A 93 -2.84 3.24 1.40
CA ILE A 93 -1.97 3.55 2.55
C ILE A 93 -1.19 4.85 2.30
N LEU A 94 -0.63 5.02 1.10
CA LEU A 94 0.09 6.23 0.71
C LEU A 94 -0.83 7.46 0.75
N THR A 95 -2.05 7.33 0.27
CA THR A 95 -3.05 8.39 0.34
C THR A 95 -3.37 8.77 1.79
N MET A 96 -3.50 7.80 2.69
CA MET A 96 -3.70 8.06 4.12
C MET A 96 -2.51 8.79 4.76
N LEU A 97 -1.28 8.40 4.40
CA LEU A 97 -0.07 9.10 4.86
C LEU A 97 -0.07 10.56 4.38
N ARG A 98 -0.23 10.77 3.06
CA ARG A 98 -0.18 12.11 2.44
C ARG A 98 -1.26 13.05 2.96
N SER A 99 -2.45 12.54 3.24
CA SER A 99 -3.56 13.34 3.79
C SER A 99 -3.40 13.69 5.28
N GLY A 100 -2.43 13.09 5.98
CA GLY A 100 -2.25 13.23 7.42
C GLY A 100 -3.23 12.41 8.25
N ASN A 101 -4.06 11.57 7.62
CA ASN A 101 -5.01 10.68 8.33
C ASN A 101 -4.28 9.52 9.05
N PHE A 102 -3.01 9.33 8.77
CA PHE A 102 -2.15 8.41 9.51
C PHE A 102 -1.48 9.16 10.66
N ASP A 103 -2.26 9.41 11.72
CA ASP A 103 -1.84 10.22 12.88
C ASP A 103 -0.44 9.91 13.38
N HIS A 104 0.37 10.94 13.65
CA HIS A 104 1.70 10.87 14.27
C HIS A 104 2.75 10.09 13.47
N VAL A 105 2.51 9.86 12.19
CA VAL A 105 3.51 9.42 11.21
C VAL A 105 3.68 10.53 10.18
N ASP A 106 4.93 10.80 9.78
CA ASP A 106 5.23 11.87 8.82
C ASP A 106 4.51 11.59 7.50
N LYS A 107 3.82 12.61 6.97
CA LYS A 107 3.16 12.54 5.67
C LYS A 107 4.11 12.24 4.51
N ASN A 108 5.38 12.56 4.68
CA ASN A 108 6.45 12.29 3.71
C ASN A 108 7.19 10.98 3.97
N TYR A 109 6.71 10.15 4.89
CA TYR A 109 7.34 8.89 5.28
C TYR A 109 7.71 7.99 4.09
N ALA A 110 6.88 7.96 3.06
CA ALA A 110 7.11 7.14 1.87
C ALA A 110 8.24 7.66 0.96
N ASP A 111 8.70 8.90 1.13
CA ASP A 111 9.74 9.50 0.28
C ASP A 111 11.12 8.84 0.47
N GLU A 112 11.34 8.16 1.61
CA GLU A 112 12.55 7.38 1.84
C GLU A 112 12.67 6.13 0.93
N TRP A 113 11.57 5.76 0.23
CA TRP A 113 11.44 4.50 -0.49
C TRP A 113 11.24 4.74 -1.99
N PRO A 114 12.32 4.71 -2.82
CA PRO A 114 12.26 5.14 -4.23
C PRO A 114 11.22 4.38 -5.06
N LYS A 115 11.13 3.04 -4.90
CA LYS A 115 10.18 2.23 -5.69
C LYS A 115 8.73 2.46 -5.28
N ILE A 116 8.49 2.71 -4.00
CA ILE A 116 7.16 3.08 -3.50
C ILE A 116 6.76 4.47 -4.03
N ALA A 117 7.70 5.43 -4.05
CA ALA A 117 7.45 6.75 -4.63
C ALA A 117 7.21 6.71 -6.16
N GLU A 118 7.86 5.79 -6.88
CA GLU A 118 7.58 5.52 -8.29
C GLU A 118 6.16 4.98 -8.50
N LEU A 119 5.75 3.99 -7.70
CA LEU A 119 4.38 3.43 -7.72
C LEU A 119 3.33 4.50 -7.43
N GLU A 120 3.55 5.33 -6.41
CA GLU A 120 2.64 6.43 -6.02
C GLU A 120 2.36 7.38 -7.19
N LYS A 121 3.37 7.71 -7.98
CA LYS A 121 3.25 8.58 -9.16
C LYS A 121 2.63 7.88 -10.36
N LYS A 122 2.96 6.60 -10.54
CA LYS A 122 2.55 5.82 -11.71
C LYS A 122 1.07 5.43 -11.67
N LEU A 123 0.57 5.04 -10.50
CA LEU A 123 -0.77 4.45 -10.39
C LEU A 123 -1.91 5.40 -10.77
N PRO A 124 -1.93 6.70 -10.38
CA PRO A 124 -2.96 7.65 -10.81
C PRO A 124 -3.04 7.84 -12.32
N GLU A 125 -1.93 7.61 -13.03
CA GLU A 125 -1.86 7.75 -14.48
C GLU A 125 -2.47 6.54 -15.22
N HIS A 126 -2.71 5.44 -14.51
CA HIS A 126 -3.30 4.24 -15.10
C HIS A 126 -4.76 4.49 -15.53
N PRO A 127 -5.19 4.02 -16.72
CA PRO A 127 -6.53 4.28 -17.24
C PRO A 127 -7.68 3.93 -16.30
N VAL A 128 -7.55 2.86 -15.53
CA VAL A 128 -8.55 2.42 -14.52
C VAL A 128 -8.76 3.49 -13.44
N LEU A 129 -7.68 4.08 -12.90
CA LEU A 129 -7.80 5.11 -11.88
C LEU A 129 -8.21 6.46 -12.46
N LYS A 130 -7.77 6.79 -13.68
CA LYS A 130 -8.26 7.99 -14.39
C LYS A 130 -9.78 7.93 -14.62
N ALA A 131 -10.28 6.77 -15.05
CA ALA A 131 -11.71 6.57 -15.23
C ALA A 131 -12.48 6.67 -13.91
N TYR A 132 -11.93 6.10 -12.83
CA TYR A 132 -12.52 6.23 -11.48
C TYR A 132 -12.53 7.68 -10.99
N ALA A 133 -11.43 8.42 -11.13
CA ALA A 133 -11.36 9.82 -10.74
C ALA A 133 -12.37 10.67 -11.51
N ALA A 134 -12.50 10.46 -12.84
CA ALA A 134 -13.49 11.14 -13.67
C ALA A 134 -14.94 10.84 -13.25
N SER A 135 -15.21 9.64 -12.74
CA SER A 135 -16.57 9.26 -12.27
C SER A 135 -16.96 9.92 -10.95
N LYS A 136 -16.00 10.53 -10.23
CA LYS A 136 -16.20 11.23 -8.95
C LYS A 136 -16.30 12.75 -9.09
N ALA A 137 -15.87 13.27 -10.24
CA ALA A 137 -15.95 14.70 -10.56
C ALA A 137 -17.36 15.08 -11.01
#